data_9fb48c4560e7fb40d2dacab803c2fd2f
#
_entry.id   9fb48c4560e7fb40d2dacab803c2fd2f
#
_cell.length_a   1.000
_cell.length_b   1.000
_cell.length_c   1.000
_cell.angle_alpha   90.00
_cell.angle_beta   90.00
_cell.angle_gamma   90.00
#
_symmetry.space_group_name_H-M   'P 1'
#
loop_
_entity.id
_entity.type
_entity.pdbx_description
1 polymer ?
#
loop_
_entity_poly.entity_id
_entity_poly.type
_entity_poly.pdbx_seq_one_letter_code
_entity_poly.pdbx_strand_id
1 'polypeptide(L)' 'MSHDPARCVVVEDSTAGVQAGRAAGMRVLAFAGGSHVDGATYGEALRAAGAHTVFHAMAALPALLAAWEAGP' A
#
# COMPACT_ATOMS: atom_id res chain seq x y z
N MET A 1 -22.98 -7.62 -5.74
CA MET A 1 -22.02 -8.53 -5.12
C MET A 1 -21.13 -7.78 -4.16
N SER A 2 -20.96 -8.29 -2.97
CA SER A 2 -20.09 -7.64 -2.00
C SER A 2 -18.76 -8.39 -1.92
N HIS A 3 -17.71 -7.60 -1.69
CA HIS A 3 -16.37 -8.14 -1.49
C HIS A 3 -15.99 -7.96 -0.04
N ASP A 4 -15.33 -8.95 0.53
CA ASP A 4 -14.76 -8.83 1.87
C ASP A 4 -13.56 -7.87 1.78
N PRO A 5 -13.59 -6.71 2.47
CA PRO A 5 -12.47 -5.77 2.42
C PRO A 5 -11.15 -6.41 2.84
N ALA A 6 -11.17 -7.35 3.77
CA ALA A 6 -9.96 -8.02 4.22
C ALA A 6 -9.30 -8.85 3.12
N ARG A 7 -10.03 -9.14 2.04
CA ARG A 7 -9.52 -9.87 0.89
C ARG A 7 -9.20 -8.95 -0.29
N CYS A 8 -9.32 -7.66 -0.09
CA CYS A 8 -9.00 -6.66 -1.12
C CYS A 8 -7.64 -6.04 -0.82
N VAL A 9 -6.91 -5.73 -1.87
CA VAL A 9 -5.66 -5.00 -1.78
C VAL A 9 -5.78 -3.74 -2.61
N VAL A 10 -5.28 -2.64 -2.07
CA VAL A 10 -5.27 -1.35 -2.76
C VAL A 10 -3.84 -0.85 -2.82
N VAL A 11 -3.50 -0.22 -3.94
CA VAL A 11 -2.20 0.44 -4.14
C VAL A 11 -2.44 1.93 -4.10
N GLU A 12 -1.74 2.62 -3.20
CA GLU A 12 -1.91 4.04 -2.97
C GLU A 12 -0.57 4.75 -2.92
N ASP A 13 -0.56 6.03 -3.32
CA ASP A 13 0.64 6.84 -3.28
C ASP A 13 0.50 8.07 -2.37
N SER A 14 -0.59 8.17 -1.64
CA SER A 14 -0.84 9.29 -0.73
C SER A 14 -1.22 8.79 0.66
N THR A 15 -0.91 9.61 1.66
CA THR A 15 -1.29 9.28 3.04
C THR A 15 -2.80 9.23 3.20
N ALA A 16 -3.52 10.13 2.52
CA ALA A 16 -4.99 10.13 2.57
C ALA A 16 -5.57 8.85 2.00
N GLY A 17 -5.02 8.38 0.87
CA GLY A 17 -5.46 7.12 0.26
C GLY A 17 -5.15 5.92 1.14
N VAL A 18 -3.98 5.92 1.79
CA VAL A 18 -3.63 4.85 2.74
C VAL A 18 -4.61 4.83 3.91
N GLN A 19 -4.90 5.98 4.47
CA GLN A 19 -5.84 6.07 5.59
C GLN A 19 -7.22 5.57 5.20
N ALA A 20 -7.68 5.95 4.01
CA ALA A 20 -8.98 5.52 3.51
C ALA A 20 -9.03 4.00 3.31
N GLY A 21 -7.99 3.42 2.74
CA GLY A 21 -7.91 1.99 2.54
C GLY A 21 -7.91 1.23 3.87
N ARG A 22 -7.15 1.72 4.83
CA ARG A 22 -7.12 1.12 6.17
C ARG A 22 -8.46 1.23 6.86
N ALA A 23 -9.11 2.39 6.76
CA ALA A 23 -10.43 2.58 7.36
C ALA A 23 -11.47 1.64 6.76
N ALA A 24 -11.30 1.29 5.49
CA ALA A 24 -12.17 0.34 4.81
C ALA A 24 -11.84 -1.12 5.13
N GLY A 25 -10.78 -1.38 5.90
CA GLY A 25 -10.37 -2.73 6.26
C GLY A 25 -9.59 -3.45 5.18
N MET A 26 -9.07 -2.74 4.21
CA MET A 26 -8.33 -3.31 3.10
C MET A 26 -6.84 -3.41 3.41
N ARG A 27 -6.16 -4.31 2.70
CA ARG A 27 -4.70 -4.34 2.69
C ARG A 27 -4.19 -3.21 1.81
N VAL A 28 -3.26 -2.42 2.32
CA VAL A 28 -2.74 -1.26 1.60
C VAL A 28 -1.26 -1.45 1.29
N LEU A 29 -0.94 -1.38 0.00
CA LEU A 29 0.43 -1.32 -0.49
C LEU A 29 0.66 0.12 -0.92
N ALA A 30 1.66 0.79 -0.35
CA ALA A 30 1.90 2.19 -0.61
C ALA A 30 3.13 2.36 -1.48
N PHE A 31 2.98 3.13 -2.56
CA PHE A 31 4.05 3.41 -3.49
C PHE A 31 4.70 4.75 -3.14
N ALA A 32 5.99 4.72 -2.85
CA ALA A 32 6.77 5.89 -2.50
C ALA A 32 7.80 6.26 -3.57
N GLY A 33 7.63 5.78 -4.79
CA GLY A 33 8.57 6.00 -5.88
C GLY A 33 8.39 7.30 -6.63
N GLY A 34 7.59 8.21 -6.13
CA GLY A 34 7.40 9.50 -6.76
C GLY A 34 8.71 10.29 -6.84
N SER A 35 8.86 11.06 -7.91
CA SER A 35 10.12 11.70 -8.23
C SER A 35 10.40 12.99 -7.46
N HIS A 36 9.46 13.48 -6.71
CA HIS A 36 9.50 14.84 -6.18
C HIS A 36 9.74 14.92 -4.66
N VAL A 37 9.97 13.81 -4.00
CA VAL A 37 10.15 13.77 -2.55
C VAL A 37 11.24 12.79 -2.17
N ASP A 38 11.76 13.00 -0.97
CA ASP A 38 12.66 12.04 -0.34
C ASP A 38 11.87 10.75 -0.09
N GLY A 39 12.22 9.71 -0.83
CA GLY A 39 11.50 8.45 -0.78
C GLY A 39 11.49 7.81 0.59
N ALA A 40 12.59 7.94 1.35
CA ALA A 40 12.66 7.37 2.69
C ALA A 40 11.70 8.08 3.64
N THR A 41 11.70 9.41 3.63
CA THR A 41 10.81 10.19 4.48
C THR A 41 9.36 9.99 4.10
N TYR A 42 9.08 9.98 2.80
CA TYR A 42 7.72 9.79 2.33
C TYR A 42 7.23 8.37 2.64
N GLY A 43 8.10 7.38 2.51
CA GLY A 43 7.78 6.01 2.87
C GLY A 43 7.41 5.88 4.34
N GLU A 44 8.13 6.57 5.21
CA GLU A 44 7.79 6.58 6.64
C GLU A 44 6.43 7.20 6.89
N ALA A 45 6.09 8.29 6.19
CA ALA A 45 4.79 8.92 6.31
C ALA A 45 3.66 7.97 5.86
N LEU A 46 3.86 7.26 4.77
CA LEU A 46 2.88 6.28 4.29
C LEU A 46 2.72 5.14 5.28
N ARG A 47 3.82 4.66 5.86
CA ARG A 47 3.75 3.61 6.86
C ARG A 47 3.05 4.10 8.12
N ALA A 48 3.33 5.32 8.55
CA ALA A 48 2.67 5.91 9.71
C ALA A 48 1.16 6.10 9.47
N ALA A 49 0.77 6.33 8.21
CA ALA A 49 -0.64 6.44 7.84
C ALA A 49 -1.35 5.08 7.88
N GLY A 50 -0.60 3.99 7.94
CA GLY A 50 -1.16 2.66 8.10
C GLY A 50 -0.87 1.67 6.98
N ALA A 51 0.02 2.00 6.04
CA ALA A 51 0.35 1.08 4.95
C ALA A 51 0.95 -0.21 5.52
N HIS A 52 0.52 -1.33 4.97
CA HIS A 52 1.06 -2.63 5.35
C HIS A 52 2.45 -2.84 4.77
N THR A 53 2.67 -2.32 3.57
CA THR A 53 3.96 -2.40 2.89
C THR A 53 4.19 -1.12 2.12
N VAL A 54 5.41 -0.64 2.12
CA VAL A 54 5.83 0.51 1.31
C VAL A 54 6.83 0.00 0.28
N PHE A 55 6.64 0.37 -0.97
CA PHE A 55 7.57 0.00 -2.03
C PHE A 55 7.92 1.21 -2.87
N HIS A 56 9.08 1.14 -3.52
CA HIS A 56 9.67 2.29 -4.20
C HIS A 56 9.81 2.10 -5.71
N ALA A 57 9.54 0.91 -6.21
CA ALA A 57 9.62 0.62 -7.64
C ALA A 57 8.40 -0.19 -8.05
N MET A 58 7.71 0.27 -9.10
CA MET A 58 6.53 -0.45 -9.59
C MET A 58 6.85 -1.86 -10.02
N ALA A 59 8.09 -2.13 -10.43
CA ALA A 59 8.50 -3.48 -10.80
C ALA A 59 8.38 -4.48 -9.65
N ALA A 60 8.33 -4.00 -8.39
CA ALA A 60 8.15 -4.87 -7.23
C ALA A 60 6.71 -5.31 -7.02
N LEU A 61 5.75 -4.63 -7.66
CA LEU A 61 4.34 -4.86 -7.39
C LEU A 61 3.87 -6.29 -7.66
N PRO A 62 4.23 -6.93 -8.79
CA PRO A 62 3.78 -8.30 -9.02
C PRO A 62 4.19 -9.26 -7.91
N ALA A 63 5.43 -9.14 -7.41
CA ALA A 63 5.90 -10.01 -6.32
C ALA A 63 5.16 -9.73 -5.02
N LEU A 64 4.86 -8.46 -4.74
CA LEU A 64 4.10 -8.08 -3.55
C LEU A 64 2.68 -8.62 -3.61
N LEU A 65 2.04 -8.56 -4.76
CA LEU A 65 0.69 -9.10 -4.94
C LEU A 65 0.70 -10.61 -4.80
N ALA A 66 1.71 -11.28 -5.36
CA ALA A 66 1.84 -12.73 -5.24
C ALA A 66 2.03 -13.13 -3.76
N ALA A 67 2.85 -12.40 -3.02
CA ALA A 67 3.07 -12.66 -1.61
C ALA A 67 1.77 -12.46 -0.80
N TRP A 68 0.99 -11.45 -1.12
CA TRP A 68 -0.28 -11.21 -0.47
C TRP A 68 -1.27 -12.35 -0.78
N GLU A 69 -1.33 -12.78 -2.03
CA GLU A 69 -2.23 -13.88 -2.43
C GLU A 69 -1.86 -15.20 -1.77
N ALA A 70 -0.57 -15.43 -1.59
CA ALA A 70 -0.10 -16.64 -0.91
C ALA A 70 -0.57 -16.70 0.54
N GLY A 71 -0.79 -15.52 1.11
CA GLY A 71 -1.29 -15.39 2.46
C GLY A 71 -0.25 -15.79 3.50
N PRO A 72 -0.60 -15.66 4.74
CA PRO A 72 0.22 -16.18 5.82
C PRO A 72 0.12 -17.70 5.86
#